data_3606c7c4cee2450d76d84f4aa1c2defc
#
_entry.id   3606c7c4cee2450d76d84f4aa1c2defc
#
_cell.length_a   1.000
_cell.length_b   1.000
_cell.length_c   1.000
_cell.angle_alpha   90.00
_cell.angle_beta   90.00
_cell.angle_gamma   90.00
#
_symmetry.space_group_name_H-M   'P 1'
#
loop_
_entity.id
_entity.type
_entity.pdbx_description
1 polymer ?
#
loop_
_entity_poly.entity_id
_entity_poly.type
_entity_poly.pdbx_seq_one_letter_code
_entity_poly.pdbx_strand_id
1 'polypeptide(L)'
;MKDRLHQELILIVDFGGQYSQSIARRIREEHVFCEIVPFTKALEAVKKKTPQGIVLSASPSSVYQQNAPTLPKEFFETEIPILGIGYGMQLMSRILGGEVRKISNKEFGKAVLDIKNSTNLLAGIKDPACWMSYGDEVTILPPGFEVIASTKDIPYAAIEDAKDKFYGVQFHPETVQTPDGRTIFKNFLFGICKLKGVWDMASFVDITVNNIKAKVGDEQVICGLSGGVDSAVTALLVHKAVGDKLTCIFVDHGFMRLNEAKEVVDTFRSRFNINLVHVDASKRFLKLLEGIEEPEQKRKIIGNEFIRVFEEEAKKMGDFKFLAQGTVYPDVIESGSSSTTVIKSHHNVGGLPQDLKFELIEPLRELFKDEVRKVGLELGMPKEMVFRHPFPGPGLAIRVIGEVTSKKLDILRKADAIYLDEIKKNGLYGDIWQAFCVLSNTRTVGVMGEARTYAYVLGLRAVNSTDGMTAEWYRFPYETLAIISNRIIQEVPEINRVVYDISSKPPATIEWE
;
A
#
# COMPACT_ATOMS: atom_id res chain seq x y z
N MET A 1 -17.83 -22.62 -8.92
CA MET A 1 -18.16 -21.56 -9.92
C MET A 1 -17.39 -20.32 -9.50
N LYS A 2 -16.55 -19.70 -10.38
CA LYS A 2 -15.94 -18.39 -10.05
C LYS A 2 -17.08 -17.41 -9.77
N ASP A 3 -16.99 -16.62 -8.71
CA ASP A 3 -17.97 -15.57 -8.49
C ASP A 3 -17.88 -14.51 -9.59
N ARG A 4 -18.90 -13.65 -9.68
CA ARG A 4 -19.01 -12.66 -10.75
C ARG A 4 -17.80 -11.74 -10.86
N LEU A 5 -17.16 -11.42 -9.73
CA LEU A 5 -16.02 -10.48 -9.67
C LEU A 5 -14.73 -11.06 -10.25
N HIS A 6 -14.53 -12.38 -10.11
CA HIS A 6 -13.35 -13.09 -10.58
C HIS A 6 -13.53 -13.73 -11.96
N GLN A 7 -14.64 -13.42 -12.66
CA GLN A 7 -14.87 -13.91 -14.03
C GLN A 7 -13.91 -13.26 -15.02
N GLU A 8 -13.54 -12.00 -14.78
CA GLU A 8 -12.59 -11.24 -15.59
C GLU A 8 -11.26 -11.18 -14.84
N LEU A 9 -10.24 -11.84 -15.36
CA LEU A 9 -8.91 -11.92 -14.74
C LEU A 9 -7.83 -11.48 -15.71
N ILE A 10 -7.04 -10.49 -15.33
CA ILE A 10 -5.73 -10.19 -15.93
C ILE A 10 -4.64 -10.77 -15.05
N LEU A 11 -3.75 -11.56 -15.65
CA LEU A 11 -2.58 -12.09 -14.97
C LEU A 11 -1.37 -11.18 -15.24
N ILE A 12 -0.73 -10.69 -14.18
CA ILE A 12 0.48 -9.90 -14.26
C ILE A 12 1.66 -10.79 -13.89
N VAL A 13 2.56 -11.01 -14.84
CA VAL A 13 3.78 -11.79 -14.61
C VAL A 13 4.86 -10.87 -14.09
N ASP A 14 5.30 -11.14 -12.86
CA ASP A 14 6.33 -10.36 -12.18
C ASP A 14 7.73 -10.94 -12.43
N PHE A 15 8.62 -10.11 -12.99
CA PHE A 15 10.03 -10.42 -13.23
C PHE A 15 10.96 -9.77 -12.21
N GLY A 16 10.45 -9.38 -11.03
CA GLY A 16 11.23 -8.76 -9.96
C GLY A 16 11.45 -7.27 -10.12
N GLY A 17 10.68 -6.61 -10.98
CA GLY A 17 10.67 -5.15 -11.14
C GLY A 17 9.81 -4.45 -10.10
N GLN A 18 10.09 -3.17 -9.88
CA GLN A 18 9.35 -2.35 -8.89
C GLN A 18 7.94 -1.92 -9.34
N TYR A 19 7.56 -2.13 -10.61
CA TYR A 19 6.34 -1.56 -11.19
C TYR A 19 5.14 -2.52 -11.26
N SER A 20 5.31 -3.79 -10.90
CA SER A 20 4.21 -4.79 -10.98
C SER A 20 2.97 -4.37 -10.18
N GLN A 21 3.16 -3.78 -8.99
CA GLN A 21 2.04 -3.25 -8.19
C GLN A 21 1.38 -2.02 -8.83
N SER A 22 2.16 -1.15 -9.49
CA SER A 22 1.63 0.01 -10.20
C SER A 22 0.79 -0.41 -11.41
N ILE A 23 1.24 -1.42 -12.16
CA ILE A 23 0.46 -2.04 -13.24
C ILE A 23 -0.88 -2.58 -12.70
N ALA A 24 -0.83 -3.33 -11.60
CA ALA A 24 -2.03 -3.88 -10.98
C ALA A 24 -3.02 -2.80 -10.56
N ARG A 25 -2.55 -1.70 -9.96
CA ARG A 25 -3.41 -0.57 -9.60
C ARG A 25 -4.07 0.06 -10.82
N ARG A 26 -3.34 0.28 -11.93
CA ARG A 26 -3.92 0.82 -13.17
C ARG A 26 -5.03 -0.07 -13.72
N ILE A 27 -4.86 -1.40 -13.68
CA ILE A 27 -5.89 -2.35 -14.10
C ILE A 27 -7.11 -2.30 -13.16
N ARG A 28 -6.89 -2.24 -11.84
CA ARG A 28 -7.96 -2.13 -10.83
C ARG A 28 -8.73 -0.80 -10.89
N GLU A 29 -8.05 0.29 -11.26
CA GLU A 29 -8.71 1.59 -11.53
C GLU A 29 -9.72 1.51 -12.67
N GLU A 30 -9.56 0.56 -13.58
CA GLU A 30 -10.50 0.28 -14.68
C GLU A 30 -11.53 -0.81 -14.33
N HIS A 31 -11.72 -1.09 -13.04
CA HIS A 31 -12.70 -2.08 -12.56
C HIS A 31 -12.48 -3.50 -13.07
N VAL A 32 -11.24 -3.89 -13.30
CA VAL A 32 -10.85 -5.24 -13.72
C VAL A 32 -10.03 -5.92 -12.62
N PHE A 33 -10.40 -7.16 -12.30
CA PHE A 33 -9.64 -7.96 -11.35
C PHE A 33 -8.30 -8.40 -11.97
N CYS A 34 -7.22 -8.32 -11.19
CA CYS A 34 -5.91 -8.80 -11.60
C CYS A 34 -5.15 -9.46 -10.46
N GLU A 35 -4.26 -10.37 -10.81
CA GLU A 35 -3.35 -11.03 -9.88
C GLU A 35 -1.92 -10.92 -10.36
N ILE A 36 -0.99 -10.72 -9.43
CA ILE A 36 0.45 -10.73 -9.68
C ILE A 36 0.97 -12.13 -9.34
N VAL A 37 1.72 -12.71 -10.27
CA VAL A 37 2.37 -14.02 -10.07
C VAL A 37 3.84 -13.94 -10.47
N PRO A 38 4.75 -14.58 -9.72
CA PRO A 38 6.15 -14.64 -10.13
C PRO A 38 6.30 -15.42 -11.44
N PHE A 39 7.25 -15.03 -12.27
CA PHE A 39 7.49 -15.65 -13.58
C PHE A 39 7.67 -17.18 -13.50
N THR A 40 8.23 -17.69 -12.38
CA THR A 40 8.43 -19.13 -12.16
C THR A 40 7.13 -19.93 -12.05
N LYS A 41 6.00 -19.26 -11.71
CA LYS A 41 4.67 -19.88 -11.58
C LYS A 41 3.70 -19.44 -12.70
N ALA A 42 4.16 -18.62 -13.64
CA ALA A 42 3.28 -18.00 -14.64
C ALA A 42 2.55 -19.02 -15.52
N LEU A 43 3.27 -20.02 -16.06
CA LEU A 43 2.66 -21.04 -16.92
C LEU A 43 1.63 -21.90 -16.20
N GLU A 44 1.92 -22.29 -14.95
CA GLU A 44 0.96 -23.02 -14.11
C GLU A 44 -0.28 -22.16 -13.83
N ALA A 45 -0.08 -20.89 -13.51
CA ALA A 45 -1.17 -19.96 -13.23
C ALA A 45 -2.07 -19.74 -14.46
N VAL A 46 -1.50 -19.60 -15.66
CA VAL A 46 -2.26 -19.49 -16.92
C VAL A 46 -3.11 -20.74 -17.13
N LYS A 47 -2.53 -21.93 -17.02
CA LYS A 47 -3.26 -23.20 -17.20
C LYS A 47 -4.39 -23.40 -16.18
N LYS A 48 -4.17 -23.00 -14.93
CA LYS A 48 -5.12 -23.21 -13.83
C LYS A 48 -6.23 -22.15 -13.80
N LYS A 49 -5.89 -20.89 -14.08
CA LYS A 49 -6.81 -19.75 -13.86
C LYS A 49 -7.50 -19.27 -15.13
N THR A 50 -6.97 -19.61 -16.32
CA THR A 50 -7.50 -19.22 -17.63
C THR A 50 -7.80 -17.70 -17.69
N PRO A 51 -6.77 -16.81 -17.58
CA PRO A 51 -6.97 -15.39 -17.64
C PRO A 51 -7.44 -14.93 -19.03
N GLN A 52 -8.09 -13.78 -19.12
CA GLN A 52 -8.53 -13.18 -20.39
C GLN A 52 -7.46 -12.28 -21.02
N GLY A 53 -6.42 -11.95 -20.29
CA GLY A 53 -5.26 -11.20 -20.77
C GLY A 53 -4.08 -11.36 -19.81
N ILE A 54 -2.89 -11.14 -20.33
CA ILE A 54 -1.64 -11.25 -19.58
C ILE A 54 -0.84 -9.97 -19.76
N VAL A 55 -0.24 -9.46 -18.67
CA VAL A 55 0.71 -8.36 -18.71
C VAL A 55 2.07 -8.87 -18.22
N LEU A 56 3.10 -8.69 -19.03
CA LEU A 56 4.49 -8.99 -18.70
C LEU A 56 5.15 -7.72 -18.15
N SER A 57 5.56 -7.72 -16.88
CA SER A 57 6.12 -6.54 -16.22
C SER A 57 7.56 -6.24 -16.63
N ALA A 58 8.08 -5.12 -16.15
CA ALA A 58 9.50 -4.79 -16.26
C ALA A 58 10.37 -5.62 -15.30
N SER A 59 11.68 -5.66 -15.56
CA SER A 59 12.71 -6.28 -14.70
C SER A 59 13.96 -5.39 -14.66
N PRO A 60 14.75 -5.41 -13.58
CA PRO A 60 16.06 -4.79 -13.53
C PRO A 60 17.13 -5.54 -14.35
N SER A 61 16.84 -6.77 -14.79
CA SER A 61 17.73 -7.63 -15.56
C SER A 61 17.68 -7.32 -17.06
N SER A 62 18.72 -7.73 -17.80
CA SER A 62 18.72 -7.77 -19.27
C SER A 62 18.37 -9.17 -19.76
N VAL A 63 17.55 -9.28 -20.81
CA VAL A 63 17.03 -10.57 -21.33
C VAL A 63 18.10 -11.56 -21.80
N TYR A 64 19.33 -11.09 -22.04
CA TYR A 64 20.47 -11.91 -22.47
C TYR A 64 21.43 -12.26 -21.33
N GLN A 65 21.19 -11.80 -20.11
CA GLN A 65 22.03 -12.18 -18.96
C GLN A 65 21.82 -13.65 -18.59
N GLN A 66 22.89 -14.28 -18.10
CA GLN A 66 22.79 -15.61 -17.50
C GLN A 66 21.93 -15.50 -16.24
N ASN A 67 20.94 -16.37 -16.10
CA ASN A 67 19.95 -16.37 -15.02
C ASN A 67 18.92 -15.22 -15.05
N ALA A 68 18.76 -14.50 -16.18
CA ALA A 68 17.68 -13.56 -16.33
C ALA A 68 16.31 -14.26 -16.20
N PRO A 69 15.33 -13.62 -15.57
CA PRO A 69 13.97 -14.15 -15.49
C PRO A 69 13.43 -14.44 -16.90
N THR A 70 12.95 -15.63 -17.16
CA THR A 70 12.47 -16.03 -18.51
C THR A 70 11.21 -16.86 -18.44
N LEU A 71 10.53 -16.99 -19.58
CA LEU A 71 9.35 -17.85 -19.76
C LEU A 71 9.63 -18.93 -20.82
N PRO A 72 9.03 -20.10 -20.72
CA PRO A 72 9.14 -21.11 -21.77
C PRO A 72 8.36 -20.68 -23.00
N LYS A 73 8.78 -21.14 -24.20
CA LYS A 73 8.15 -20.77 -25.48
C LYS A 73 6.66 -21.12 -25.52
N GLU A 74 6.27 -22.24 -24.91
CA GLU A 74 4.87 -22.69 -24.82
C GLU A 74 3.95 -21.71 -24.10
N PHE A 75 4.50 -20.77 -23.31
CA PHE A 75 3.72 -19.68 -22.70
C PHE A 75 3.09 -18.74 -23.72
N PHE A 76 3.75 -18.58 -24.86
CA PHE A 76 3.29 -17.72 -25.97
C PHE A 76 2.45 -18.48 -27.01
N GLU A 77 2.22 -19.78 -26.82
CA GLU A 77 1.34 -20.60 -27.68
C GLU A 77 -0.13 -20.54 -27.22
N THR A 78 -0.41 -19.73 -26.20
CA THR A 78 -1.78 -19.48 -25.72
C THR A 78 -2.45 -18.44 -26.63
N GLU A 79 -3.74 -18.59 -26.89
CA GLU A 79 -4.52 -17.59 -27.65
C GLU A 79 -4.90 -16.34 -26.83
N ILE A 80 -4.30 -16.18 -25.64
CA ILE A 80 -4.59 -15.10 -24.68
C ILE A 80 -3.82 -13.86 -25.11
N PRO A 81 -4.47 -12.67 -25.16
CA PRO A 81 -3.77 -11.41 -25.43
C PRO A 81 -2.66 -11.14 -24.41
N ILE A 82 -1.47 -10.72 -24.90
CA ILE A 82 -0.30 -10.43 -24.07
C ILE A 82 0.17 -8.99 -24.32
N LEU A 83 0.34 -8.22 -23.24
CA LEU A 83 0.99 -6.90 -23.25
C LEU A 83 2.33 -6.98 -22.52
N GLY A 84 3.44 -6.81 -23.25
CA GLY A 84 4.79 -6.69 -22.68
C GLY A 84 5.15 -5.22 -22.40
N ILE A 85 5.62 -4.92 -21.20
CA ILE A 85 6.08 -3.58 -20.78
C ILE A 85 7.58 -3.63 -20.50
N GLY A 86 8.37 -2.80 -21.17
CA GLY A 86 9.82 -2.72 -21.01
C GLY A 86 10.49 -4.10 -21.20
N TYR A 87 11.00 -4.68 -20.11
CA TYR A 87 11.58 -6.04 -20.12
C TYR A 87 10.60 -7.09 -20.68
N GLY A 88 9.32 -7.00 -20.34
CA GLY A 88 8.31 -7.93 -20.86
C GLY A 88 8.18 -7.89 -22.38
N MET A 89 8.25 -6.70 -23.00
CA MET A 89 8.30 -6.55 -24.45
C MET A 89 9.58 -7.15 -25.04
N GLN A 90 10.73 -6.88 -24.42
CA GLN A 90 12.04 -7.39 -24.86
C GLN A 90 12.09 -8.92 -24.78
N LEU A 91 11.62 -9.49 -23.67
CA LEU A 91 11.56 -10.94 -23.47
C LEU A 91 10.66 -11.63 -24.50
N MET A 92 9.47 -11.11 -24.70
CA MET A 92 8.53 -11.58 -25.71
C MET A 92 9.17 -11.53 -27.12
N SER A 93 9.77 -10.38 -27.48
CA SER A 93 10.43 -10.22 -28.77
C SER A 93 11.53 -11.26 -28.98
N ARG A 94 12.39 -11.47 -27.99
CA ARG A 94 13.47 -12.45 -28.07
C ARG A 94 12.99 -13.89 -28.23
N ILE A 95 11.99 -14.30 -27.46
CA ILE A 95 11.47 -15.68 -27.48
C ILE A 95 10.77 -15.97 -28.82
N LEU A 96 10.12 -14.97 -29.41
CA LEU A 96 9.41 -15.08 -30.69
C LEU A 96 10.30 -14.89 -31.92
N GLY A 97 11.62 -14.76 -31.74
CA GLY A 97 12.60 -14.75 -32.84
C GLY A 97 13.11 -13.37 -33.25
N GLY A 98 12.87 -12.34 -32.48
CA GLY A 98 13.51 -11.02 -32.59
C GLY A 98 14.85 -10.93 -31.88
N GLU A 99 15.53 -9.79 -31.98
CA GLU A 99 16.79 -9.51 -31.29
C GLU A 99 16.67 -8.33 -30.34
N VAL A 100 17.36 -8.46 -29.20
CA VAL A 100 17.48 -7.40 -28.18
C VAL A 100 18.96 -7.17 -27.91
N ARG A 101 19.37 -5.90 -27.90
CA ARG A 101 20.76 -5.50 -27.66
C ARG A 101 20.84 -4.41 -26.59
N LYS A 102 22.01 -4.35 -25.94
CA LYS A 102 22.36 -3.26 -25.05
C LYS A 102 22.60 -1.99 -25.83
N ILE A 103 22.01 -0.89 -25.38
CA ILE A 103 22.32 0.43 -25.94
C ILE A 103 23.53 1.06 -25.25
N SER A 104 24.26 1.86 -26.02
CA SER A 104 25.47 2.55 -25.53
C SER A 104 25.14 3.65 -24.50
N ASN A 105 24.03 4.34 -24.68
CA ASN A 105 23.55 5.39 -23.77
C ASN A 105 22.23 4.96 -23.16
N LYS A 106 22.24 4.72 -21.84
CA LYS A 106 21.00 4.46 -21.09
C LYS A 106 20.11 5.70 -21.15
N GLU A 107 18.87 5.52 -21.52
CA GLU A 107 17.92 6.62 -21.60
C GLU A 107 16.92 6.55 -20.44
N PHE A 108 16.91 7.63 -19.65
CA PHE A 108 15.98 7.80 -18.54
C PHE A 108 15.30 9.17 -18.69
N GLY A 109 13.98 9.18 -18.64
CA GLY A 109 13.27 10.45 -18.64
C GLY A 109 12.06 10.47 -19.57
N LYS A 110 11.59 11.69 -19.81
CA LYS A 110 10.47 11.94 -20.71
C LYS A 110 10.91 11.84 -22.17
N ALA A 111 10.15 11.09 -22.96
CA ALA A 111 10.23 11.04 -24.40
C ALA A 111 8.87 11.36 -25.01
N VAL A 112 8.84 11.55 -26.34
CA VAL A 112 7.61 11.81 -27.10
C VAL A 112 7.47 10.72 -28.16
N LEU A 113 6.31 10.06 -28.19
CA LEU A 113 6.00 9.02 -29.17
C LEU A 113 5.67 9.66 -30.54
N ASP A 114 6.26 9.11 -31.58
CA ASP A 114 5.83 9.27 -32.96
C ASP A 114 4.93 8.08 -33.31
N ILE A 115 3.60 8.28 -33.16
CA ILE A 115 2.58 7.24 -33.34
C ILE A 115 2.35 7.03 -34.82
N LYS A 116 2.71 5.84 -35.33
CA LYS A 116 2.54 5.43 -36.73
C LYS A 116 1.21 4.78 -37.01
N ASN A 117 0.67 4.09 -36.01
CA ASN A 117 -0.64 3.46 -36.05
C ASN A 117 -1.41 3.79 -34.77
N SER A 118 -2.49 4.57 -34.90
CA SER A 118 -3.37 4.99 -33.80
C SER A 118 -4.59 4.09 -33.64
N THR A 119 -4.50 2.84 -34.03
CA THR A 119 -5.50 1.80 -33.80
C THR A 119 -5.11 0.91 -32.62
N ASN A 120 -5.98 0.01 -32.24
CA ASN A 120 -5.75 -0.98 -31.18
C ASN A 120 -5.16 -0.36 -29.89
N LEU A 121 -3.92 -0.72 -29.52
CA LEU A 121 -3.30 -0.35 -28.26
C LEU A 121 -3.15 1.17 -28.07
N LEU A 122 -2.82 1.91 -29.13
CA LEU A 122 -2.57 3.36 -29.08
C LEU A 122 -3.75 4.20 -29.56
N ALA A 123 -4.95 3.62 -29.67
CA ALA A 123 -6.14 4.36 -30.04
C ALA A 123 -6.46 5.49 -29.06
N GLY A 124 -6.74 6.70 -29.59
CA GLY A 124 -7.20 7.84 -28.81
C GLY A 124 -6.16 8.52 -27.90
N ILE A 125 -4.86 8.23 -28.07
CA ILE A 125 -3.77 8.93 -27.39
C ILE A 125 -3.78 10.40 -27.83
N LYS A 126 -3.82 11.33 -26.86
CA LYS A 126 -3.83 12.79 -27.08
C LYS A 126 -2.50 13.43 -26.71
N ASP A 127 -1.91 13.01 -25.60
CA ASP A 127 -0.58 13.45 -25.16
C ASP A 127 0.42 12.31 -25.39
N PRO A 128 1.31 12.44 -26.41
CA PRO A 128 2.27 11.41 -26.76
C PRO A 128 3.48 11.35 -25.83
N ALA A 129 3.51 12.12 -24.75
CA ALA A 129 4.59 12.05 -23.76
C ALA A 129 4.57 10.69 -23.05
N CYS A 130 5.76 10.10 -22.88
CA CYS A 130 5.93 8.84 -22.19
C CYS A 130 7.18 8.83 -21.31
N TRP A 131 7.22 7.93 -20.34
CA TRP A 131 8.36 7.73 -19.45
C TRP A 131 9.20 6.54 -19.90
N MET A 132 10.45 6.82 -20.23
CA MET A 132 11.44 5.82 -20.62
C MET A 132 12.35 5.50 -19.44
N SER A 133 12.66 4.21 -19.26
CA SER A 133 13.61 3.73 -18.24
C SER A 133 14.18 2.39 -18.72
N TYR A 134 15.25 2.43 -19.54
CA TYR A 134 15.79 1.21 -20.14
C TYR A 134 17.29 1.28 -20.43
N GLY A 135 17.92 0.11 -20.49
CA GLY A 135 19.33 -0.07 -20.90
C GLY A 135 19.49 -0.98 -22.11
N ASP A 136 18.39 -1.55 -22.60
CA ASP A 136 18.33 -2.50 -23.72
C ASP A 136 17.16 -2.14 -24.64
N GLU A 137 17.30 -2.46 -25.94
CA GLU A 137 16.26 -2.20 -26.94
C GLU A 137 16.09 -3.41 -27.87
N VAL A 138 14.89 -3.55 -28.42
CA VAL A 138 14.62 -4.45 -29.53
C VAL A 138 15.28 -3.86 -30.79
N THR A 139 16.10 -4.63 -31.47
CA THR A 139 16.81 -4.20 -32.70
C THR A 139 16.32 -4.91 -33.96
N ILE A 140 15.74 -6.11 -33.80
CA ILE A 140 15.07 -6.84 -34.88
C ILE A 140 13.72 -7.30 -34.33
N LEU A 141 12.66 -6.95 -35.05
CA LEU A 141 11.30 -7.40 -34.70
C LEU A 141 11.13 -8.91 -34.90
N PRO A 142 10.35 -9.57 -34.07
CA PRO A 142 9.92 -10.94 -34.33
C PRO A 142 9.06 -11.00 -35.62
N PRO A 143 9.03 -12.14 -36.31
CA PRO A 143 8.13 -12.33 -37.43
C PRO A 143 6.68 -12.06 -37.08
N GLY A 144 5.96 -11.33 -37.94
CA GLY A 144 4.55 -10.98 -37.73
C GLY A 144 4.29 -9.66 -37.00
N PHE A 145 5.32 -9.10 -36.37
CA PHE A 145 5.18 -7.82 -35.65
C PHE A 145 5.34 -6.60 -36.53
N GLU A 146 4.54 -5.58 -36.23
CA GLU A 146 4.59 -4.27 -36.84
C GLU A 146 4.94 -3.19 -35.79
N VAL A 147 5.59 -2.11 -36.24
CA VAL A 147 5.88 -0.93 -35.40
C VAL A 147 4.66 -0.03 -35.36
N ILE A 148 4.13 0.24 -34.19
CA ILE A 148 2.99 1.15 -33.98
C ILE A 148 3.39 2.51 -33.43
N ALA A 149 4.57 2.62 -32.76
CA ALA A 149 5.17 3.90 -32.40
C ALA A 149 6.70 3.81 -32.33
N SER A 150 7.35 4.95 -32.53
CA SER A 150 8.78 5.18 -32.31
C SER A 150 8.98 6.42 -31.44
N THR A 151 10.21 6.65 -30.97
CA THR A 151 10.66 7.95 -30.46
C THR A 151 11.81 8.44 -31.30
N LYS A 152 12.36 9.63 -31.00
CA LYS A 152 13.55 10.14 -31.65
C LYS A 152 14.73 9.16 -31.62
N ASP A 153 14.87 8.45 -30.47
CA ASP A 153 16.06 7.64 -30.18
C ASP A 153 15.77 6.14 -30.25
N ILE A 154 14.48 5.72 -30.18
CA ILE A 154 14.03 4.32 -30.18
C ILE A 154 13.11 4.05 -31.35
N PRO A 155 13.56 3.23 -32.33
CA PRO A 155 12.76 2.91 -33.51
C PRO A 155 11.55 2.03 -33.20
N TYR A 156 11.61 1.22 -32.14
CA TYR A 156 10.56 0.27 -31.75
C TYR A 156 10.05 0.59 -30.33
N ALA A 157 9.45 1.79 -30.15
CA ALA A 157 8.91 2.22 -28.86
C ALA A 157 7.60 1.49 -28.50
N ALA A 158 6.81 1.12 -29.53
CA ALA A 158 5.67 0.22 -29.38
C ALA A 158 5.51 -0.65 -30.63
N ILE A 159 5.15 -1.92 -30.39
CA ILE A 159 5.01 -2.96 -31.43
C ILE A 159 3.75 -3.78 -31.20
N GLU A 160 3.18 -4.33 -32.27
CA GLU A 160 2.06 -5.27 -32.17
C GLU A 160 2.14 -6.40 -33.22
N ASP A 161 1.65 -7.57 -32.85
CA ASP A 161 1.14 -8.59 -33.74
C ASP A 161 -0.35 -8.77 -33.43
N ALA A 162 -1.19 -8.04 -34.15
CA ALA A 162 -2.63 -8.02 -33.92
C ALA A 162 -3.30 -9.38 -34.20
N LYS A 163 -2.69 -10.21 -35.06
CA LYS A 163 -3.20 -11.53 -35.42
C LYS A 163 -3.05 -12.49 -34.24
N ASP A 164 -1.86 -12.55 -33.64
CA ASP A 164 -1.56 -13.44 -32.53
C ASP A 164 -1.81 -12.76 -31.17
N LYS A 165 -2.31 -11.49 -31.18
CA LYS A 165 -2.69 -10.67 -30.03
C LYS A 165 -1.52 -10.35 -29.08
N PHE A 166 -0.34 -10.12 -29.64
CA PHE A 166 0.83 -9.70 -28.90
C PHE A 166 1.08 -8.20 -29.06
N TYR A 167 1.25 -7.52 -27.93
CA TYR A 167 1.47 -6.08 -27.86
C TYR A 167 2.67 -5.78 -26.96
N GLY A 168 3.47 -4.80 -27.33
CA GLY A 168 4.64 -4.44 -26.55
C GLY A 168 4.87 -2.94 -26.54
N VAL A 169 5.24 -2.41 -25.36
CA VAL A 169 5.68 -1.02 -25.20
C VAL A 169 7.02 -0.99 -24.45
N GLN A 170 7.97 -0.19 -24.95
CA GLN A 170 9.27 -0.02 -24.31
C GLN A 170 9.20 0.93 -23.11
N PHE A 171 8.25 1.84 -23.10
CA PHE A 171 8.01 2.82 -22.04
C PHE A 171 7.07 2.29 -20.96
N HIS A 172 6.88 3.09 -19.90
CA HIS A 172 6.10 2.73 -18.73
C HIS A 172 4.72 3.42 -18.70
N PRO A 173 3.65 2.78 -19.21
CA PRO A 173 2.30 3.35 -19.19
C PRO A 173 1.68 3.40 -17.78
N GLU A 174 2.20 2.63 -16.83
CA GLU A 174 1.72 2.60 -15.44
C GLU A 174 2.14 3.82 -14.62
N THR A 175 3.13 4.59 -15.09
CA THR A 175 3.66 5.74 -14.35
C THR A 175 2.86 7.01 -14.60
N VAL A 176 2.89 7.94 -13.64
CA VAL A 176 2.21 9.24 -13.76
C VAL A 176 2.84 10.15 -14.81
N GLN A 177 4.09 9.88 -15.18
CA GLN A 177 4.84 10.64 -16.21
C GLN A 177 4.44 10.25 -17.64
N THR A 178 3.61 9.22 -17.82
CA THR A 178 2.95 8.87 -19.08
C THR A 178 1.48 9.29 -18.99
N PRO A 179 1.10 10.51 -19.43
CA PRO A 179 -0.23 11.08 -19.18
C PRO A 179 -1.37 10.20 -19.70
N ASP A 180 -1.22 9.67 -20.92
CA ASP A 180 -2.22 8.80 -21.55
C ASP A 180 -2.00 7.30 -21.28
N GLY A 181 -1.16 6.94 -20.29
CA GLY A 181 -0.93 5.55 -19.90
C GLY A 181 -2.22 4.82 -19.53
N ARG A 182 -3.17 5.51 -18.88
CA ARG A 182 -4.50 4.97 -18.59
C ARG A 182 -5.28 4.60 -19.85
N THR A 183 -5.18 5.38 -20.92
CA THR A 183 -5.82 5.11 -22.21
C THR A 183 -5.25 3.82 -22.82
N ILE A 184 -3.95 3.57 -22.71
CA ILE A 184 -3.29 2.34 -23.18
C ILE A 184 -3.86 1.12 -22.42
N PHE A 185 -3.97 1.18 -21.09
CA PHE A 185 -4.58 0.09 -20.32
C PHE A 185 -6.05 -0.13 -20.71
N LYS A 186 -6.86 0.92 -20.89
CA LYS A 186 -8.24 0.79 -21.36
C LYS A 186 -8.32 0.10 -22.72
N ASN A 187 -7.48 0.47 -23.65
CA ASN A 187 -7.43 -0.13 -24.97
C ASN A 187 -7.09 -1.61 -24.90
N PHE A 188 -6.10 -1.98 -24.06
CA PHE A 188 -5.77 -3.38 -23.85
C PHE A 188 -6.93 -4.15 -23.19
N LEU A 189 -7.46 -3.64 -22.10
CA LEU A 189 -8.49 -4.33 -21.30
C LEU A 189 -9.82 -4.46 -22.07
N PHE A 190 -10.34 -3.36 -22.59
CA PHE A 190 -11.66 -3.30 -23.19
C PHE A 190 -11.64 -3.48 -24.72
N GLY A 191 -10.62 -2.91 -25.36
CA GLY A 191 -10.47 -2.99 -26.82
C GLY A 191 -9.97 -4.34 -27.30
N ILE A 192 -8.94 -4.89 -26.64
CA ILE A 192 -8.25 -6.12 -27.05
C ILE A 192 -8.77 -7.33 -26.29
N CYS A 193 -8.74 -7.32 -24.95
CA CYS A 193 -9.20 -8.43 -24.12
C CYS A 193 -10.72 -8.54 -24.03
N LYS A 194 -11.48 -7.53 -24.48
CA LYS A 194 -12.96 -7.49 -24.50
C LYS A 194 -13.61 -7.64 -23.13
N LEU A 195 -12.97 -7.16 -22.09
CA LEU A 195 -13.49 -7.14 -20.72
C LEU A 195 -14.58 -6.09 -20.56
N LYS A 196 -15.34 -6.17 -19.47
CA LYS A 196 -16.47 -5.27 -19.18
C LYS A 196 -16.21 -4.37 -17.96
N GLY A 197 -15.26 -4.75 -17.09
CA GLY A 197 -14.97 -4.02 -15.85
C GLY A 197 -16.01 -4.30 -14.77
N VAL A 198 -16.02 -5.52 -14.24
CA VAL A 198 -17.03 -5.98 -13.25
C VAL A 198 -16.53 -5.93 -11.80
N TRP A 199 -15.28 -5.54 -11.58
CA TRP A 199 -14.67 -5.44 -10.26
C TRP A 199 -15.12 -4.15 -9.57
N ASP A 200 -16.10 -4.26 -8.68
CA ASP A 200 -16.63 -3.13 -7.88
C ASP A 200 -16.74 -3.48 -6.39
N MET A 201 -16.63 -2.45 -5.53
CA MET A 201 -16.52 -2.66 -4.10
C MET A 201 -17.86 -2.99 -3.43
N ALA A 202 -18.99 -2.57 -3.98
CA ALA A 202 -20.30 -2.93 -3.44
C ALA A 202 -20.56 -4.44 -3.62
N SER A 203 -20.36 -4.96 -4.84
CA SER A 203 -20.42 -6.40 -5.11
C SER A 203 -19.40 -7.19 -4.30
N PHE A 204 -18.19 -6.65 -4.12
CA PHE A 204 -17.16 -7.26 -3.26
C PHE A 204 -17.66 -7.44 -1.82
N VAL A 205 -18.26 -6.40 -1.23
CA VAL A 205 -18.82 -6.48 0.13
C VAL A 205 -19.84 -7.61 0.23
N ASP A 206 -20.81 -7.69 -0.70
CA ASP A 206 -21.86 -8.69 -0.64
C ASP A 206 -21.33 -10.12 -0.81
N ILE A 207 -20.42 -10.33 -1.75
CA ILE A 207 -19.79 -11.64 -1.99
C ILE A 207 -18.95 -12.05 -0.78
N THR A 208 -18.13 -11.14 -0.25
CA THR A 208 -17.27 -11.41 0.90
C THR A 208 -18.07 -11.73 2.15
N VAL A 209 -19.13 -10.97 2.43
CA VAL A 209 -20.05 -11.23 3.54
C VAL A 209 -20.68 -12.62 3.43
N ASN A 210 -21.15 -13.01 2.25
CA ASN A 210 -21.72 -14.35 2.03
C ASN A 210 -20.68 -15.46 2.21
N ASN A 211 -19.46 -15.27 1.73
CA ASN A 211 -18.36 -16.22 1.88
C ASN A 211 -17.96 -16.39 3.36
N ILE A 212 -17.84 -15.29 4.11
CA ILE A 212 -17.58 -15.33 5.55
C ILE A 212 -18.68 -16.06 6.29
N LYS A 213 -19.94 -15.73 6.01
CA LYS A 213 -21.11 -16.37 6.62
C LYS A 213 -21.13 -17.89 6.38
N ALA A 214 -20.85 -18.31 5.16
CA ALA A 214 -20.78 -19.73 4.80
C ALA A 214 -19.61 -20.47 5.48
N LYS A 215 -18.44 -19.79 5.62
CA LYS A 215 -17.24 -20.36 6.26
C LYS A 215 -17.41 -20.47 7.77
N VAL A 216 -17.95 -19.46 8.42
CA VAL A 216 -18.06 -19.37 9.88
C VAL A 216 -19.19 -20.26 10.41
N GLY A 217 -20.34 -20.27 9.75
CA GLY A 217 -21.50 -21.00 10.25
C GLY A 217 -21.94 -20.52 11.62
N ASP A 218 -21.91 -21.42 12.61
CA ASP A 218 -22.32 -21.12 13.99
C ASP A 218 -21.17 -20.83 14.96
N GLU A 219 -19.95 -20.86 14.47
CA GLU A 219 -18.73 -20.69 15.26
C GLU A 219 -18.46 -19.22 15.65
N GLN A 220 -17.59 -19.03 16.64
CA GLN A 220 -17.17 -17.72 17.13
C GLN A 220 -15.93 -17.20 16.39
N VAL A 221 -15.90 -15.90 16.16
CA VAL A 221 -14.79 -15.20 15.49
C VAL A 221 -14.20 -14.16 16.44
N ILE A 222 -12.88 -14.10 16.52
CA ILE A 222 -12.15 -13.04 17.22
C ILE A 222 -11.42 -12.14 16.22
N CYS A 223 -11.34 -10.83 16.50
CA CYS A 223 -10.66 -9.84 15.68
C CYS A 223 -9.88 -8.85 16.54
N GLY A 224 -8.61 -8.62 16.23
CA GLY A 224 -7.82 -7.55 16.83
C GLY A 224 -8.09 -6.21 16.14
N LEU A 225 -8.52 -5.19 16.90
CA LEU A 225 -8.64 -3.82 16.41
C LEU A 225 -7.38 -3.04 16.79
N SER A 226 -6.65 -2.56 15.78
CA SER A 226 -5.48 -1.69 15.98
C SER A 226 -5.81 -0.20 15.91
N GLY A 227 -7.07 0.14 15.60
CA GLY A 227 -7.48 1.50 15.23
C GLY A 227 -7.14 1.90 13.79
N GLY A 228 -6.45 1.06 13.02
CA GLY A 228 -6.19 1.27 11.59
C GLY A 228 -7.41 0.97 10.71
N VAL A 229 -7.44 1.53 9.48
CA VAL A 229 -8.55 1.32 8.54
C VAL A 229 -8.72 -0.15 8.17
N ASP A 230 -7.65 -0.91 8.02
CA ASP A 230 -7.69 -2.30 7.57
C ASP A 230 -8.37 -3.20 8.62
N SER A 231 -7.96 -3.10 9.89
CA SER A 231 -8.61 -3.84 10.99
C SER A 231 -10.07 -3.41 11.20
N ALA A 232 -10.37 -2.12 11.01
CA ALA A 232 -11.71 -1.57 11.10
C ALA A 232 -12.63 -2.14 10.01
N VAL A 233 -12.21 -2.12 8.75
CA VAL A 233 -12.97 -2.68 7.62
C VAL A 233 -13.15 -4.19 7.76
N THR A 234 -12.10 -4.90 8.20
CA THR A 234 -12.18 -6.34 8.50
C THR A 234 -13.25 -6.64 9.54
N ALA A 235 -13.23 -5.93 10.67
CA ALA A 235 -14.22 -6.11 11.73
C ALA A 235 -15.65 -5.85 11.24
N LEU A 236 -15.85 -4.81 10.44
CA LEU A 236 -17.17 -4.46 9.89
C LEU A 236 -17.68 -5.49 8.88
N LEU A 237 -16.83 -6.01 7.98
CA LEU A 237 -17.19 -7.08 7.06
C LEU A 237 -17.60 -8.35 7.81
N VAL A 238 -16.81 -8.75 8.81
CA VAL A 238 -17.11 -9.92 9.62
C VAL A 238 -18.38 -9.71 10.44
N HIS A 239 -18.53 -8.55 11.09
CA HIS A 239 -19.75 -8.23 11.85
C HIS A 239 -21.01 -8.24 10.95
N LYS A 240 -20.92 -7.67 9.75
CA LYS A 240 -22.04 -7.73 8.78
C LYS A 240 -22.40 -9.17 8.40
N ALA A 241 -21.42 -10.08 8.38
CA ALA A 241 -21.62 -11.48 8.02
C ALA A 241 -22.19 -12.33 9.17
N VAL A 242 -21.67 -12.16 10.39
CA VAL A 242 -21.93 -13.09 11.50
C VAL A 242 -22.52 -12.42 12.76
N GLY A 243 -22.68 -11.10 12.77
CA GLY A 243 -23.30 -10.35 13.87
C GLY A 243 -22.56 -10.55 15.20
N ASP A 244 -23.30 -10.91 16.23
CA ASP A 244 -22.82 -11.05 17.62
C ASP A 244 -21.82 -12.19 17.85
N LYS A 245 -21.59 -13.06 16.82
CA LYS A 245 -20.56 -14.09 16.86
C LYS A 245 -19.13 -13.50 16.73
N LEU A 246 -19.01 -12.23 16.33
CA LEU A 246 -17.74 -11.51 16.33
C LEU A 246 -17.49 -10.85 17.68
N THR A 247 -16.32 -11.12 18.25
CA THR A 247 -15.76 -10.34 19.37
C THR A 247 -14.49 -9.64 18.91
N CYS A 248 -14.45 -8.32 19.07
CA CYS A 248 -13.25 -7.53 18.81
C CYS A 248 -12.50 -7.22 20.08
N ILE A 249 -11.17 -7.30 20.05
CA ILE A 249 -10.28 -6.86 21.13
C ILE A 249 -9.54 -5.62 20.67
N PHE A 250 -9.69 -4.53 21.39
CA PHE A 250 -8.89 -3.32 21.20
C PHE A 250 -7.92 -3.18 22.38
N VAL A 251 -6.62 -3.33 22.10
CA VAL A 251 -5.55 -3.14 23.07
C VAL A 251 -5.07 -1.71 22.99
N ASP A 252 -5.36 -0.92 24.05
CA ASP A 252 -4.79 0.40 24.21
C ASP A 252 -3.41 0.29 24.89
N HIS A 253 -2.37 0.39 24.07
CA HIS A 253 -0.98 0.36 24.53
C HIS A 253 -0.49 1.70 25.11
N GLY A 254 -1.34 2.73 25.15
CA GLY A 254 -1.00 4.03 25.71
C GLY A 254 -0.16 4.93 24.79
N PHE A 255 0.06 4.57 23.51
CA PHE A 255 0.82 5.36 22.54
C PHE A 255 -0.04 5.92 21.41
N MET A 256 -1.35 5.92 21.60
CA MET A 256 -2.32 6.52 20.69
C MET A 256 -2.27 8.05 20.77
N ARG A 257 -2.75 8.73 19.71
CA ARG A 257 -2.97 10.18 19.70
C ARG A 257 -3.97 10.61 20.76
N LEU A 258 -4.05 11.92 20.98
CA LEU A 258 -5.00 12.50 21.94
C LEU A 258 -6.44 12.06 21.60
N ASN A 259 -7.16 11.48 22.56
CA ASN A 259 -8.54 10.97 22.47
C ASN A 259 -8.78 9.83 21.48
N GLU A 260 -7.78 9.37 20.73
CA GLU A 260 -7.95 8.40 19.65
C GLU A 260 -8.48 7.04 20.16
N ALA A 261 -7.97 6.53 21.30
CA ALA A 261 -8.45 5.29 21.87
C ALA A 261 -9.95 5.37 22.23
N LYS A 262 -10.37 6.50 22.81
CA LYS A 262 -11.78 6.75 23.13
C LYS A 262 -12.64 6.79 21.87
N GLU A 263 -12.19 7.52 20.84
CA GLU A 263 -12.91 7.63 19.56
C GLU A 263 -13.11 6.26 18.89
N VAL A 264 -12.09 5.39 18.93
CA VAL A 264 -12.20 4.03 18.42
C VAL A 264 -13.27 3.26 19.20
N VAL A 265 -13.20 3.25 20.54
CA VAL A 265 -14.14 2.52 21.39
C VAL A 265 -15.57 3.02 21.17
N ASP A 266 -15.77 4.34 21.20
CA ASP A 266 -17.10 4.94 21.04
C ASP A 266 -17.68 4.62 19.64
N THR A 267 -16.86 4.68 18.58
CA THR A 267 -17.31 4.38 17.22
C THR A 267 -17.75 2.93 17.07
N PHE A 268 -16.94 1.98 17.52
CA PHE A 268 -17.25 0.56 17.33
C PHE A 268 -18.38 0.08 18.22
N ARG A 269 -18.46 0.53 19.46
CA ARG A 269 -19.55 0.17 20.37
C ARG A 269 -20.86 0.86 20.02
N SER A 270 -20.84 2.19 19.89
CA SER A 270 -22.08 2.97 19.82
C SER A 270 -22.63 3.09 18.39
N ARG A 271 -21.77 3.23 17.36
CA ARG A 271 -22.23 3.41 15.99
C ARG A 271 -22.45 2.09 15.27
N PHE A 272 -21.55 1.12 15.47
CA PHE A 272 -21.60 -0.16 14.76
C PHE A 272 -22.14 -1.32 15.60
N ASN A 273 -22.38 -1.11 16.89
CA ASN A 273 -22.90 -2.11 17.81
C ASN A 273 -22.07 -3.42 17.83
N ILE A 274 -20.74 -3.28 17.72
CA ILE A 274 -19.81 -4.42 17.75
C ILE A 274 -19.49 -4.79 19.20
N ASN A 275 -19.48 -6.09 19.51
CA ASN A 275 -18.98 -6.59 20.78
C ASN A 275 -17.47 -6.32 20.88
N LEU A 276 -17.10 -5.25 21.61
CA LEU A 276 -15.74 -4.75 21.75
C LEU A 276 -15.25 -4.85 23.18
N VAL A 277 -14.18 -5.62 23.37
CA VAL A 277 -13.41 -5.67 24.61
C VAL A 277 -12.28 -4.65 24.52
N HIS A 278 -12.31 -3.63 25.37
CA HIS A 278 -11.25 -2.62 25.48
C HIS A 278 -10.32 -2.99 26.63
N VAL A 279 -9.04 -3.14 26.33
CA VAL A 279 -7.99 -3.51 27.28
C VAL A 279 -7.02 -2.33 27.43
N ASP A 280 -7.10 -1.61 28.56
CA ASP A 280 -6.09 -0.60 28.89
C ASP A 280 -4.82 -1.29 29.43
N ALA A 281 -3.82 -1.41 28.57
CA ALA A 281 -2.51 -1.97 28.88
C ALA A 281 -1.42 -0.87 28.96
N SER A 282 -1.79 0.40 28.96
CA SER A 282 -0.89 1.56 28.84
C SER A 282 0.27 1.54 29.84
N LYS A 283 -0.01 1.23 31.11
CA LYS A 283 1.00 1.13 32.17
C LYS A 283 1.97 -0.04 31.93
N ARG A 284 1.46 -1.16 31.41
CA ARG A 284 2.25 -2.37 31.13
C ARG A 284 3.25 -2.11 30.00
N PHE A 285 2.80 -1.50 28.91
CA PHE A 285 3.66 -1.14 27.79
C PHE A 285 4.70 -0.09 28.18
N LEU A 286 4.29 0.96 28.89
CA LEU A 286 5.21 2.01 29.32
C LEU A 286 6.32 1.46 30.22
N LYS A 287 6.00 0.55 31.16
CA LYS A 287 6.98 -0.10 32.01
C LYS A 287 8.00 -0.93 31.24
N LEU A 288 7.59 -1.61 30.16
CA LEU A 288 8.50 -2.40 29.34
C LEU A 288 9.45 -1.54 28.48
N LEU A 289 9.13 -0.27 28.29
CA LEU A 289 9.96 0.68 27.55
C LEU A 289 10.86 1.55 28.45
N GLU A 290 10.85 1.35 29.76
CA GLU A 290 11.77 2.07 30.67
C GLU A 290 13.21 1.81 30.28
N GLY A 291 13.98 2.89 30.05
CA GLY A 291 15.39 2.84 29.64
C GLY A 291 15.64 2.37 28.20
N ILE A 292 14.61 2.13 27.41
CA ILE A 292 14.74 1.69 26.01
C ILE A 292 14.75 2.94 25.11
N GLU A 293 15.87 3.18 24.43
CA GLU A 293 16.04 4.30 23.50
C GLU A 293 16.12 3.86 22.03
N GLU A 294 16.58 2.64 21.76
CA GLU A 294 16.81 2.14 20.41
C GLU A 294 15.47 1.82 19.69
N PRO A 295 15.24 2.39 18.50
CA PRO A 295 13.93 2.32 17.80
C PRO A 295 13.47 0.91 17.49
N GLU A 296 14.36 0.04 17.05
CA GLU A 296 14.00 -1.33 16.67
C GLU A 296 13.65 -2.19 17.90
N GLN A 297 14.29 -1.91 19.04
CA GLN A 297 13.93 -2.55 20.32
C GLN A 297 12.53 -2.10 20.77
N LYS A 298 12.22 -0.79 20.67
CA LYS A 298 10.87 -0.28 20.98
C LYS A 298 9.82 -1.02 20.14
N ARG A 299 10.04 -1.13 18.82
CA ARG A 299 9.13 -1.82 17.89
C ARG A 299 8.91 -3.28 18.27
N LYS A 300 9.99 -4.02 18.57
CA LYS A 300 9.93 -5.45 18.97
C LYS A 300 9.21 -5.65 20.29
N ILE A 301 9.51 -4.83 21.30
CA ILE A 301 8.87 -4.92 22.60
C ILE A 301 7.36 -4.66 22.47
N ILE A 302 6.98 -3.57 21.79
CA ILE A 302 5.57 -3.21 21.60
C ILE A 302 4.84 -4.29 20.80
N GLY A 303 5.42 -4.76 19.69
CA GLY A 303 4.80 -5.80 18.88
C GLY A 303 4.58 -7.12 19.63
N ASN A 304 5.61 -7.61 20.33
CA ASN A 304 5.51 -8.84 21.10
C ASN A 304 4.50 -8.72 22.25
N GLU A 305 4.49 -7.59 22.94
CA GLU A 305 3.60 -7.39 24.07
C GLU A 305 2.14 -7.23 23.63
N PHE A 306 1.92 -6.60 22.48
CA PHE A 306 0.57 -6.51 21.90
C PHE A 306 -0.02 -7.90 21.67
N ILE A 307 0.77 -8.82 21.12
CA ILE A 307 0.35 -10.21 20.89
C ILE A 307 0.01 -10.89 22.23
N ARG A 308 0.88 -10.76 23.24
CA ARG A 308 0.65 -11.37 24.56
C ARG A 308 -0.64 -10.89 25.22
N VAL A 309 -0.87 -9.56 25.21
CA VAL A 309 -2.10 -8.99 25.78
C VAL A 309 -3.32 -9.50 25.03
N PHE A 310 -3.26 -9.51 23.69
CA PHE A 310 -4.35 -10.05 22.88
C PHE A 310 -4.65 -11.51 23.20
N GLU A 311 -3.65 -12.36 23.34
CA GLU A 311 -3.79 -13.78 23.67
C GLU A 311 -4.34 -14.01 25.08
N GLU A 312 -3.84 -13.26 26.06
CA GLU A 312 -4.32 -13.33 27.43
C GLU A 312 -5.81 -13.01 27.51
N GLU A 313 -6.26 -11.99 26.77
CA GLU A 313 -7.68 -11.62 26.74
C GLU A 313 -8.51 -12.63 25.93
N ALA A 314 -8.03 -13.10 24.78
CA ALA A 314 -8.71 -14.13 24.01
C ALA A 314 -8.96 -15.41 24.82
N LYS A 315 -7.96 -15.87 25.57
CA LYS A 315 -8.09 -17.06 26.45
C LYS A 315 -9.11 -16.91 27.55
N LYS A 316 -9.34 -15.69 28.06
CA LYS A 316 -10.35 -15.43 29.12
C LYS A 316 -11.79 -15.53 28.60
N MET A 317 -11.99 -15.30 27.30
CA MET A 317 -13.33 -15.21 26.71
C MET A 317 -13.86 -16.53 26.16
N GLY A 318 -13.05 -17.58 26.12
CA GLY A 318 -13.46 -18.93 25.68
C GLY A 318 -12.80 -19.35 24.36
N ASP A 319 -13.38 -20.37 23.73
CA ASP A 319 -12.82 -20.96 22.52
C ASP A 319 -13.34 -20.22 21.27
N PHE A 320 -12.43 -19.62 20.55
CA PHE A 320 -12.68 -19.08 19.21
C PHE A 320 -12.08 -20.03 18.16
N LYS A 321 -12.85 -20.31 17.12
CA LYS A 321 -12.35 -21.11 16.01
C LYS A 321 -11.65 -20.27 14.96
N PHE A 322 -12.11 -19.03 14.76
CA PHE A 322 -11.63 -18.15 13.71
C PHE A 322 -10.97 -16.88 14.25
N LEU A 323 -9.86 -16.48 13.60
CA LEU A 323 -9.22 -15.18 13.78
C LEU A 323 -9.37 -14.37 12.50
N ALA A 324 -10.00 -13.20 12.60
CA ALA A 324 -10.09 -12.25 11.49
C ALA A 324 -8.87 -11.31 11.46
N GLN A 325 -8.21 -11.21 10.31
CA GLN A 325 -7.03 -10.38 10.07
C GLN A 325 -7.22 -9.45 8.88
N GLY A 326 -6.70 -8.22 9.00
CA GLY A 326 -6.73 -7.19 7.97
C GLY A 326 -5.56 -7.26 6.99
N THR A 327 -5.15 -8.46 6.58
CA THR A 327 -4.13 -8.66 5.55
C THR A 327 -4.59 -8.06 4.23
N VAL A 328 -3.78 -7.22 3.60
CA VAL A 328 -4.07 -6.59 2.30
C VAL A 328 -3.19 -7.14 1.19
N TYR A 329 -3.56 -6.90 -0.07
CA TYR A 329 -2.89 -7.51 -1.22
C TYR A 329 -1.39 -7.22 -1.31
N PRO A 330 -0.87 -6.01 -1.04
CA PRO A 330 0.57 -5.76 -0.97
C PRO A 330 1.31 -6.67 0.03
N ASP A 331 0.71 -6.96 1.20
CA ASP A 331 1.33 -7.86 2.20
C ASP A 331 1.47 -9.29 1.65
N VAL A 332 0.49 -9.74 0.86
CA VAL A 332 0.50 -11.06 0.21
C VAL A 332 1.61 -11.15 -0.84
N ILE A 333 1.79 -10.10 -1.65
CA ILE A 333 2.82 -10.06 -2.69
C ILE A 333 4.22 -10.08 -2.04
N GLU A 334 4.44 -9.25 -1.03
CA GLU A 334 5.72 -9.17 -0.32
C GLU A 334 6.09 -10.48 0.37
N SER A 335 5.13 -11.20 0.97
CA SER A 335 5.37 -12.50 1.61
C SER A 335 5.58 -13.64 0.62
N GLY A 336 5.05 -13.56 -0.59
CA GLY A 336 5.21 -14.57 -1.65
C GLY A 336 6.47 -14.45 -2.49
N SER A 337 7.15 -13.30 -2.48
CA SER A 337 8.36 -13.02 -3.27
C SER A 337 9.66 -13.41 -2.58
N SER A 338 9.66 -13.64 -1.28
CA SER A 338 10.85 -14.10 -0.54
C SER A 338 10.87 -15.61 -0.43
N SER A 339 11.94 -16.24 -0.92
CA SER A 339 12.27 -17.66 -0.73
C SER A 339 12.57 -18.05 0.73
N THR A 340 12.39 -17.14 1.65
CA THR A 340 12.48 -17.31 3.10
C THR A 340 11.17 -16.91 3.73
N THR A 341 10.61 -17.82 4.50
CA THR A 341 9.41 -17.69 5.34
C THR A 341 9.62 -16.62 6.45
N VAL A 342 9.90 -15.39 6.07
CA VAL A 342 9.90 -14.25 6.99
C VAL A 342 8.67 -13.41 6.66
N ILE A 343 7.56 -13.76 7.28
CA ILE A 343 6.43 -12.86 7.44
C ILE A 343 6.99 -11.64 8.16
N LYS A 344 7.02 -10.49 7.47
CA LYS A 344 7.39 -9.22 8.12
C LYS A 344 6.52 -9.04 9.36
N SER A 345 7.16 -9.04 10.52
CA SER A 345 6.55 -9.00 11.86
C SER A 345 5.77 -7.72 12.17
N HIS A 346 5.56 -6.81 11.21
CA HIS A 346 5.05 -5.46 11.46
C HIS A 346 3.60 -5.22 11.03
N HIS A 347 3.02 -6.08 10.19
CA HIS A 347 1.65 -5.92 9.69
C HIS A 347 0.74 -7.13 9.95
N ASN A 348 1.31 -8.28 10.21
CA ASN A 348 0.57 -9.43 10.69
C ASN A 348 0.89 -9.62 12.17
N VAL A 349 -0.07 -10.10 12.94
CA VAL A 349 0.13 -10.75 14.22
C VAL A 349 0.96 -12.03 13.92
N GLY A 350 2.13 -11.84 13.36
CA GLY A 350 3.08 -12.86 12.87
C GLY A 350 3.95 -13.35 13.99
N GLY A 351 3.32 -13.92 14.96
CA GLY A 351 3.86 -14.50 16.16
C GLY A 351 2.75 -15.14 16.95
N LEU A 352 1.64 -15.49 16.29
CA LEU A 352 0.63 -16.32 16.97
C LEU A 352 1.35 -17.57 17.50
N PRO A 353 1.25 -17.86 18.79
CA PRO A 353 1.83 -19.06 19.36
C PRO A 353 1.28 -20.26 18.61
N GLN A 354 2.14 -21.25 18.42
CA GLN A 354 1.77 -22.52 17.79
C GLN A 354 0.65 -23.25 18.57
N ASP A 355 0.32 -22.78 19.77
CA ASP A 355 -0.68 -23.36 20.65
C ASP A 355 -2.13 -22.89 20.38
N LEU A 356 -2.34 -21.77 19.69
CA LEU A 356 -3.67 -21.28 19.30
C LEU A 356 -3.97 -21.67 17.85
N LYS A 357 -4.77 -22.72 17.66
CA LYS A 357 -5.17 -23.25 16.35
C LYS A 357 -6.37 -22.48 15.78
N PHE A 358 -6.19 -21.19 15.45
CA PHE A 358 -7.22 -20.45 14.73
C PHE A 358 -7.19 -20.76 13.23
N GLU A 359 -8.37 -20.86 12.63
CA GLU A 359 -8.53 -20.70 11.19
C GLU A 359 -8.60 -19.22 10.83
N LEU A 360 -7.86 -18.79 9.81
CA LEU A 360 -7.80 -17.38 9.42
C LEU A 360 -8.99 -16.98 8.53
N ILE A 361 -9.52 -15.78 8.79
CA ILE A 361 -10.44 -15.04 7.93
C ILE A 361 -9.72 -13.76 7.49
N GLU A 362 -9.34 -13.67 6.22
CA GLU A 362 -8.58 -12.55 5.65
C GLU A 362 -9.40 -11.88 4.53
N PRO A 363 -10.44 -11.11 4.85
CA PRO A 363 -11.38 -10.62 3.85
C PRO A 363 -10.80 -9.58 2.90
N LEU A 364 -9.68 -8.94 3.26
CA LEU A 364 -9.07 -7.87 2.47
C LEU A 364 -7.86 -8.35 1.63
N ARG A 365 -7.59 -9.66 1.63
CA ARG A 365 -6.39 -10.26 1.04
C ARG A 365 -6.18 -9.95 -0.46
N GLU A 366 -7.25 -9.64 -1.17
CA GLU A 366 -7.22 -9.31 -2.60
C GLU A 366 -7.27 -7.81 -2.88
N LEU A 367 -7.37 -6.96 -1.84
CA LEU A 367 -7.57 -5.53 -1.98
C LEU A 367 -6.30 -4.72 -1.81
N PHE A 368 -6.13 -3.71 -2.66
CA PHE A 368 -5.22 -2.61 -2.39
C PHE A 368 -5.80 -1.65 -1.35
N LYS A 369 -4.94 -0.84 -0.73
CA LYS A 369 -5.34 0.05 0.36
C LYS A 369 -6.40 1.09 -0.01
N ASP A 370 -6.40 1.56 -1.24
CA ASP A 370 -7.43 2.46 -1.78
C ASP A 370 -8.78 1.74 -1.98
N GLU A 371 -8.76 0.45 -2.35
CA GLU A 371 -9.96 -0.38 -2.43
C GLU A 371 -10.52 -0.68 -1.04
N VAL A 372 -9.66 -0.96 -0.04
CA VAL A 372 -10.08 -1.10 1.36
C VAL A 372 -10.81 0.15 1.86
N ARG A 373 -10.31 1.34 1.53
CA ARG A 373 -10.98 2.60 1.87
C ARG A 373 -12.37 2.72 1.22
N LYS A 374 -12.50 2.32 -0.05
CA LYS A 374 -13.80 2.30 -0.74
C LYS A 374 -14.76 1.32 -0.06
N VAL A 375 -14.30 0.11 0.29
CA VAL A 375 -15.10 -0.85 1.09
C VAL A 375 -15.50 -0.26 2.43
N GLY A 376 -14.62 0.47 3.12
CA GLY A 376 -14.94 1.17 4.36
C GLY A 376 -16.09 2.17 4.19
N LEU A 377 -16.10 2.94 3.09
CA LEU A 377 -17.20 3.85 2.77
C LEU A 377 -18.51 3.11 2.49
N GLU A 378 -18.47 2.02 1.72
CA GLU A 378 -19.63 1.15 1.44
C GLU A 378 -20.23 0.53 2.73
N LEU A 379 -19.39 0.28 3.73
CA LEU A 379 -19.81 -0.20 5.05
C LEU A 379 -20.31 0.92 5.98
N GLY A 380 -20.34 2.17 5.52
CA GLY A 380 -20.82 3.33 6.28
C GLY A 380 -19.83 3.88 7.29
N MET A 381 -18.53 3.63 7.14
CA MET A 381 -17.51 4.25 7.99
C MET A 381 -17.45 5.77 7.77
N PRO A 382 -17.20 6.56 8.84
CA PRO A 382 -16.95 7.98 8.71
C PRO A 382 -15.76 8.27 7.79
N LYS A 383 -15.89 9.29 6.93
CA LYS A 383 -14.79 9.70 6.03
C LYS A 383 -13.51 10.01 6.79
N GLU A 384 -13.61 10.64 7.95
CA GLU A 384 -12.49 11.00 8.82
C GLU A 384 -11.72 9.76 9.31
N MET A 385 -12.41 8.64 9.49
CA MET A 385 -11.79 7.37 9.88
C MET A 385 -11.17 6.67 8.68
N VAL A 386 -11.85 6.66 7.54
CA VAL A 386 -11.39 6.00 6.30
C VAL A 386 -10.15 6.69 5.73
N PHE A 387 -10.13 8.03 5.72
CA PHE A 387 -9.05 8.84 5.15
C PHE A 387 -8.06 9.36 6.18
N ARG A 388 -8.04 8.75 7.36
CA ARG A 388 -7.05 9.07 8.37
C ARG A 388 -5.63 8.83 7.84
N HIS A 389 -4.72 9.77 8.17
CA HIS A 389 -3.31 9.61 7.86
C HIS A 389 -2.76 8.29 8.43
N PRO A 390 -1.83 7.62 7.75
CA PRO A 390 -1.19 6.42 8.28
C PRO A 390 -0.65 6.65 9.69
N PHE A 391 -0.81 5.65 10.56
CA PHE A 391 -0.31 5.69 11.91
C PHE A 391 0.40 4.36 12.20
N PRO A 392 1.65 4.38 12.65
CA PRO A 392 2.43 3.16 12.83
C PRO A 392 1.91 2.33 14.02
N GLY A 393 2.11 1.01 13.96
CA GLY A 393 1.71 0.11 15.04
C GLY A 393 2.27 0.49 16.42
N PRO A 394 3.56 0.87 16.57
CA PRO A 394 4.11 1.36 17.84
C PRO A 394 3.58 2.73 18.29
N GLY A 395 2.76 3.39 17.49
CA GLY A 395 2.14 4.67 17.82
C GLY A 395 3.15 5.80 18.03
N LEU A 396 2.86 6.65 19.01
CA LEU A 396 3.71 7.79 19.37
C LEU A 396 5.05 7.37 20.00
N ALA A 397 5.24 6.11 20.39
CA ALA A 397 6.48 5.65 21.01
C ALA A 397 7.70 5.84 20.08
N ILE A 398 7.52 5.69 18.76
CA ILE A 398 8.57 5.93 17.74
C ILE A 398 8.61 7.37 17.22
N ARG A 399 7.87 8.27 17.84
CA ARG A 399 7.89 9.71 17.60
C ARG A 399 8.39 10.50 18.82
N VAL A 400 8.81 9.78 19.86
CA VAL A 400 9.59 10.29 20.99
C VAL A 400 11.01 9.79 20.84
N ILE A 401 11.94 10.67 20.45
CA ILE A 401 13.35 10.31 20.31
C ILE A 401 13.95 9.98 21.67
N GLY A 402 14.64 8.85 21.77
CA GLY A 402 15.17 8.31 23.01
C GLY A 402 14.09 7.68 23.91
N GLU A 403 14.30 7.64 25.22
CA GLU A 403 13.40 7.01 26.17
C GLU A 403 11.98 7.59 26.13
N VAL A 404 10.98 6.68 26.12
CA VAL A 404 9.55 7.02 26.15
C VAL A 404 9.05 7.14 27.59
N THR A 405 8.51 8.31 27.95
CA THR A 405 7.91 8.54 29.26
C THR A 405 6.50 9.10 29.13
N SER A 406 5.66 8.92 30.16
CA SER A 406 4.29 9.47 30.17
C SER A 406 4.30 10.98 29.91
N LYS A 407 5.23 11.72 30.54
CA LYS A 407 5.36 13.18 30.36
C LYS A 407 5.68 13.54 28.91
N LYS A 408 6.64 12.85 28.27
CA LYS A 408 7.00 13.11 26.86
C LYS A 408 5.83 12.78 25.92
N LEU A 409 5.11 11.70 26.19
CA LEU A 409 3.91 11.34 25.42
C LEU A 409 2.81 12.40 25.52
N ASP A 410 2.56 12.96 26.70
CA ASP A 410 1.56 13.99 26.90
C ASP A 410 1.91 15.30 26.19
N ILE A 411 3.20 15.68 26.21
CA ILE A 411 3.73 16.81 25.45
C ILE A 411 3.50 16.58 23.94
N LEU A 412 3.90 15.41 23.44
CA LEU A 412 3.78 15.08 22.02
C LEU A 412 2.32 15.02 21.58
N ARG A 413 1.41 14.43 22.37
CA ARG A 413 -0.03 14.38 22.07
C ARG A 413 -0.65 15.76 21.91
N LYS A 414 -0.33 16.70 22.80
CA LYS A 414 -0.82 18.08 22.74
C LYS A 414 -0.32 18.77 21.46
N ALA A 415 0.98 18.68 21.19
CA ALA A 415 1.58 19.30 20.01
C ALA A 415 1.05 18.69 18.70
N ASP A 416 0.93 17.36 18.62
CA ASP A 416 0.40 16.66 17.44
C ASP A 416 -1.08 17.01 17.19
N ALA A 417 -1.87 17.17 18.25
CA ALA A 417 -3.27 17.59 18.14
C ALA A 417 -3.40 19.01 17.58
N ILE A 418 -2.56 19.96 18.04
CA ILE A 418 -2.54 21.34 17.51
C ILE A 418 -2.12 21.33 16.03
N TYR A 419 -1.08 20.57 15.69
CA TYR A 419 -0.58 20.46 14.33
C TYR A 419 -1.66 19.95 13.36
N LEU A 420 -2.31 18.84 13.70
CA LEU A 420 -3.37 18.27 12.87
C LEU A 420 -4.63 19.15 12.81
N ASP A 421 -4.95 19.85 13.89
CA ASP A 421 -6.07 20.81 13.94
C ASP A 421 -5.83 21.96 12.93
N GLU A 422 -4.63 22.55 12.93
CA GLU A 422 -4.30 23.61 11.96
C GLU A 422 -4.27 23.12 10.51
N ILE A 423 -3.76 21.92 10.25
CA ILE A 423 -3.80 21.29 8.92
C ILE A 423 -5.26 21.14 8.44
N LYS A 424 -6.15 20.69 9.32
CA LYS A 424 -7.59 20.55 9.00
C LYS A 424 -8.28 21.88 8.80
N LYS A 425 -8.04 22.88 9.65
CA LYS A 425 -8.62 24.22 9.55
C LYS A 425 -8.25 24.93 8.25
N ASN A 426 -7.04 24.68 7.76
CA ASN A 426 -6.57 25.25 6.49
C ASN A 426 -6.96 24.41 5.27
N GLY A 427 -7.74 23.33 5.43
CA GLY A 427 -8.19 22.47 4.33
C GLY A 427 -7.11 21.61 3.69
N LEU A 428 -5.92 21.48 4.32
CA LEU A 428 -4.74 20.83 3.76
C LEU A 428 -4.68 19.31 4.08
N TYR A 429 -5.59 18.81 4.93
CA TYR A 429 -5.50 17.43 5.43
C TYR A 429 -5.60 16.38 4.30
N GLY A 430 -6.43 16.65 3.29
CA GLY A 430 -6.60 15.73 2.15
C GLY A 430 -5.44 15.74 1.16
N ASP A 431 -4.65 16.82 1.13
CA ASP A 431 -3.51 16.99 0.22
C ASP A 431 -2.22 16.35 0.78
N ILE A 432 -2.20 16.06 2.07
CA ILE A 432 -1.05 15.51 2.78
C ILE A 432 -1.27 14.02 2.99
N TRP A 433 -0.32 13.19 2.55
CA TRP A 433 -0.40 11.74 2.75
C TRP A 433 -0.21 11.35 4.21
N GLN A 434 0.76 11.97 4.92
CA GLN A 434 0.99 11.77 6.35
C GLN A 434 1.60 13.02 6.98
N ALA A 435 1.06 13.46 8.14
CA ALA A 435 1.59 14.52 8.97
C ALA A 435 1.62 14.11 10.43
N PHE A 436 2.69 14.49 11.14
CA PHE A 436 2.88 14.19 12.56
C PHE A 436 3.97 15.06 13.18
N CYS A 437 3.95 15.11 14.52
CA CYS A 437 5.01 15.71 15.32
C CYS A 437 6.00 14.65 15.81
N VAL A 438 7.27 15.07 16.01
CA VAL A 438 8.34 14.27 16.63
C VAL A 438 8.93 15.05 17.79
N LEU A 439 8.92 14.50 18.99
CA LEU A 439 9.55 15.11 20.15
C LEU A 439 11.02 14.70 20.22
N SER A 440 11.91 15.64 19.94
CA SER A 440 13.36 15.38 20.03
C SER A 440 13.81 15.28 21.48
N ASN A 441 14.96 14.63 21.69
CA ASN A 441 15.60 14.61 23.01
C ASN A 441 16.45 15.88 23.27
N THR A 442 16.55 16.76 22.27
CA THR A 442 17.31 18.02 22.33
C THR A 442 16.50 19.07 23.06
N ARG A 443 17.17 19.78 23.99
CA ARG A 443 16.63 20.97 24.64
C ARG A 443 17.40 22.21 24.22
N THR A 444 16.67 23.31 24.10
CA THR A 444 17.26 24.60 23.69
C THR A 444 16.87 25.72 24.66
N VAL A 445 17.67 26.75 24.67
CA VAL A 445 17.35 27.98 25.40
C VAL A 445 16.29 28.75 24.63
N GLY A 446 15.28 29.23 25.34
CA GLY A 446 14.25 30.14 24.86
C GLY A 446 14.10 31.31 25.83
N VAL A 447 13.26 32.25 25.46
CA VAL A 447 12.85 33.37 26.30
C VAL A 447 11.33 33.43 26.34
N MET A 448 10.73 33.41 27.52
CA MET A 448 9.30 33.62 27.73
C MET A 448 9.12 34.78 28.72
N GLY A 449 8.56 35.87 28.24
CA GLY A 449 8.56 37.12 29.00
C GLY A 449 10.02 37.57 29.28
N GLU A 450 10.33 37.82 30.55
CA GLU A 450 11.73 38.20 30.96
C GLU A 450 12.57 36.99 31.41
N ALA A 451 12.03 35.78 31.43
CA ALA A 451 12.70 34.59 31.93
C ALA A 451 13.29 33.74 30.78
N ARG A 452 14.53 33.23 31.02
CA ARG A 452 15.11 32.16 30.18
C ARG A 452 14.41 30.85 30.44
N THR A 453 14.05 30.16 29.38
CA THR A 453 13.51 28.80 29.42
C THR A 453 14.47 27.81 28.81
N TYR A 454 14.36 26.54 29.24
CA TYR A 454 15.11 25.42 28.69
C TYR A 454 14.14 24.27 28.40
N ALA A 455 13.72 24.16 27.15
CA ALA A 455 12.62 23.29 26.75
C ALA A 455 12.95 22.49 25.47
N TYR A 456 12.07 21.58 25.08
CA TYR A 456 12.30 20.66 23.96
C TYR A 456 12.22 21.36 22.61
N VAL A 457 12.93 20.76 21.63
CA VAL A 457 12.74 21.00 20.20
C VAL A 457 11.71 20.01 19.69
N LEU A 458 10.71 20.48 18.96
CA LEU A 458 9.71 19.68 18.28
C LEU A 458 9.95 19.71 16.78
N GLY A 459 10.05 18.54 16.16
CA GLY A 459 10.02 18.38 14.71
C GLY A 459 8.60 18.25 14.17
N LEU A 460 8.30 18.98 13.09
CA LEU A 460 7.10 18.77 12.28
C LEU A 460 7.51 17.98 11.04
N ARG A 461 6.77 16.95 10.73
CA ARG A 461 6.93 16.15 9.50
C ARG A 461 5.62 16.13 8.73
N ALA A 462 5.65 16.44 7.45
CA ALA A 462 4.55 16.19 6.51
C ALA A 462 5.11 15.78 5.16
N VAL A 463 4.51 14.75 4.57
CA VAL A 463 4.97 14.20 3.30
C VAL A 463 3.81 13.87 2.38
N ASN A 464 4.09 13.95 1.08
CA ASN A 464 3.29 13.38 0.01
C ASN A 464 3.93 12.09 -0.48
N SER A 465 3.10 11.09 -0.68
CA SER A 465 3.50 9.79 -1.21
C SER A 465 2.31 9.10 -1.88
N THR A 466 2.57 8.17 -2.78
CA THR A 466 1.55 7.31 -3.36
C THR A 466 1.45 5.98 -2.62
N ASP A 467 2.58 5.42 -2.22
CA ASP A 467 2.68 4.05 -1.68
C ASP A 467 3.60 3.91 -0.45
N GLY A 468 4.21 5.01 -0.01
CA GLY A 468 5.17 5.04 1.09
C GLY A 468 6.58 4.57 0.71
N MET A 469 6.82 4.11 -0.51
CA MET A 469 8.16 3.69 -0.97
C MET A 469 9.05 4.92 -1.23
N THR A 470 8.50 5.93 -1.88
CA THR A 470 9.09 7.25 -2.06
C THR A 470 8.20 8.30 -1.45
N ALA A 471 8.78 9.37 -0.93
CA ALA A 471 8.01 10.49 -0.37
C ALA A 471 8.76 11.82 -0.54
N GLU A 472 7.99 12.85 -0.86
CA GLU A 472 8.48 14.23 -0.84
C GLU A 472 7.88 14.96 0.35
N TRP A 473 8.66 15.89 0.94
CA TRP A 473 8.14 16.75 1.98
C TRP A 473 7.06 17.69 1.41
N TYR A 474 6.02 17.93 2.20
CA TYR A 474 4.90 18.80 1.81
C TYR A 474 5.31 20.27 1.96
N ARG A 475 5.04 21.09 0.94
CA ARG A 475 5.37 22.52 0.93
C ARG A 475 4.22 23.33 1.52
N PHE A 476 4.24 23.53 2.84
CA PHE A 476 3.26 24.38 3.49
C PHE A 476 3.40 25.84 3.07
N PRO A 477 2.28 26.61 3.04
CA PRO A 477 2.37 28.07 3.10
C PRO A 477 3.12 28.51 4.37
N TYR A 478 4.01 29.49 4.25
CA TYR A 478 4.81 29.96 5.40
C TYR A 478 3.96 30.47 6.54
N GLU A 479 2.85 31.14 6.25
CA GLU A 479 1.88 31.64 7.22
C GLU A 479 1.27 30.50 8.05
N THR A 480 0.96 29.37 7.41
CA THR A 480 0.45 28.19 8.12
C THR A 480 1.48 27.63 9.08
N LEU A 481 2.76 27.51 8.66
CA LEU A 481 3.84 27.07 9.53
C LEU A 481 4.06 28.06 10.71
N ALA A 482 3.95 29.37 10.47
CA ALA A 482 4.07 30.37 11.52
C ALA A 482 2.93 30.25 12.56
N ILE A 483 1.68 30.05 12.12
CA ILE A 483 0.54 29.83 13.02
C ILE A 483 0.73 28.56 13.84
N ILE A 484 1.07 27.44 13.20
CA ILE A 484 1.33 26.15 13.87
C ILE A 484 2.41 26.32 14.94
N SER A 485 3.56 26.89 14.58
CA SER A 485 4.68 27.10 15.50
C SER A 485 4.28 27.97 16.70
N ASN A 486 3.61 29.08 16.47
CA ASN A 486 3.17 30.00 17.52
C ASN A 486 2.18 29.33 18.47
N ARG A 487 1.17 28.63 17.94
CA ARG A 487 0.22 27.90 18.77
C ARG A 487 0.87 26.83 19.64
N ILE A 488 1.75 26.02 19.04
CA ILE A 488 2.46 24.95 19.79
C ILE A 488 3.27 25.55 20.94
N ILE A 489 4.06 26.61 20.68
CA ILE A 489 4.89 27.25 21.72
C ILE A 489 4.03 27.89 22.82
N GLN A 490 2.89 28.48 22.47
CA GLN A 490 1.99 29.09 23.44
C GLN A 490 1.19 28.07 24.27
N GLU A 491 0.71 26.99 23.65
CA GLU A 491 -0.19 26.02 24.30
C GLU A 491 0.55 24.86 24.95
N VAL A 492 1.86 24.62 24.61
CA VAL A 492 2.70 23.53 25.14
C VAL A 492 4.00 24.11 25.72
N PRO A 493 4.02 24.55 26.98
CA PRO A 493 5.15 25.27 27.59
C PRO A 493 6.47 24.49 27.61
N GLU A 494 6.41 23.17 27.50
CA GLU A 494 7.59 22.30 27.44
C GLU A 494 8.33 22.35 26.10
N ILE A 495 7.79 23.06 25.08
CA ILE A 495 8.37 23.25 23.76
C ILE A 495 8.67 24.74 23.58
N ASN A 496 9.91 25.07 23.22
CA ASN A 496 10.31 26.46 22.91
C ASN A 496 10.89 26.63 21.49
N ARG A 497 10.94 25.55 20.71
CA ARG A 497 11.42 25.58 19.33
C ARG A 497 10.70 24.54 18.49
N VAL A 498 10.21 25.00 17.34
CA VAL A 498 9.60 24.15 16.31
C VAL A 498 10.46 24.18 15.06
N VAL A 499 10.76 23.02 14.49
CA VAL A 499 11.50 22.84 13.23
C VAL A 499 10.67 22.03 12.24
N TYR A 500 10.87 22.26 10.95
CA TYR A 500 10.17 21.52 9.89
C TYR A 500 11.16 20.66 9.10
N ASP A 501 10.90 19.35 8.99
CA ASP A 501 11.73 18.42 8.25
C ASP A 501 11.40 18.47 6.76
N ILE A 502 12.39 18.92 5.96
CA ILE A 502 12.32 19.08 4.51
C ILE A 502 13.05 17.98 3.74
N SER A 503 13.27 16.81 4.37
CA SER A 503 13.97 15.69 3.77
C SER A 503 13.03 14.81 2.96
N SER A 504 13.43 14.38 1.77
CA SER A 504 12.70 13.43 0.94
C SER A 504 13.09 11.99 1.27
N LYS A 505 12.24 11.03 0.93
CA LYS A 505 12.55 9.59 0.98
C LYS A 505 12.72 9.06 -0.44
N PRO A 506 13.87 8.49 -0.81
CA PRO A 506 15.14 8.51 -0.09
C PRO A 506 15.78 9.91 -0.05
N PRO A 507 16.86 10.18 0.73
CA PRO A 507 17.58 9.23 1.61
C PRO A 507 16.97 9.06 3.00
N ALA A 508 16.13 10.00 3.49
CA ALA A 508 15.46 9.87 4.77
C ALA A 508 14.33 8.84 4.72
N THR A 509 13.86 8.41 5.88
CA THR A 509 12.59 7.67 6.04
C THR A 509 11.44 8.65 6.29
N ILE A 510 10.19 8.16 6.29
CA ILE A 510 9.05 9.00 6.63
C ILE A 510 9.00 9.23 8.14
N GLU A 511 8.98 8.16 8.94
CA GLU A 511 9.14 8.23 10.40
C GLU A 511 10.62 8.52 10.75
N TRP A 512 10.88 9.15 11.90
CA TRP A 512 12.25 9.44 12.34
C TRP A 512 12.90 8.27 13.08
N GLU A 513 12.10 7.40 13.72
CA GLU A 513 12.52 6.16 14.36
C GLU A 513 11.85 4.92 13.73
#